data_43d7f2857f77a4f88b5947664db122c3
#
_entry.id   43d7f2857f77a4f88b5947664db122c3
#
_cell.length_a   1.000
_cell.length_b   1.000
_cell.length_c   1.000
_cell.angle_alpha   90.00
_cell.angle_beta   90.00
_cell.angle_gamma   90.00
#
_symmetry.space_group_name_H-M   'P 1'
#
loop_
_entity.id
_entity.type
_entity.pdbx_description
1 polymer ?
#
loop_
_entity_poly.entity_id
_entity_poly.type
_entity_poly.pdbx_seq_one_letter_code
_entity_poly.pdbx_strand_id
1 'polypeptide(L)' 'ALDPEMVGEVLEVMKELAESGMTMVVVTHEMGFAREVGTKVLFMDGGNIVEENTPQEFFTNPKSPRLQEFLSKVL' A
#
# COMPACT_ATOMS: atom_id res chain seq x y z
N ALA A 1 -1.34 -7.02 17.04
CA ALA A 1 -0.49 -6.89 15.85
C ALA A 1 0.11 -8.24 15.46
N LEU A 2 0.29 -8.45 14.17
CA LEU A 2 0.92 -9.65 13.66
C LEU A 2 2.43 -9.58 13.87
N ASP A 3 3.06 -10.71 14.19
CA ASP A 3 4.51 -10.72 14.26
C ASP A 3 5.11 -10.72 12.83
N PRO A 4 6.40 -10.40 12.69
CA PRO A 4 7.01 -10.26 11.35
C PRO A 4 6.93 -11.52 10.48
N GLU A 5 6.98 -12.71 11.10
CA GLU A 5 6.89 -13.94 10.33
C GLU A 5 5.49 -14.16 9.76
N MET A 6 4.48 -13.87 10.56
CA MET A 6 3.09 -13.98 10.11
C MET A 6 2.77 -12.98 9.03
N VAL A 7 3.29 -11.78 9.13
CA VAL A 7 3.12 -10.77 8.09
C VAL A 7 3.67 -11.29 6.76
N GLY A 8 4.87 -11.89 6.78
CA GLY A 8 5.47 -12.46 5.58
C GLY A 8 4.62 -13.53 4.93
N GLU A 9 4.05 -14.42 5.73
CA GLU A 9 3.19 -15.47 5.21
C GLU A 9 1.91 -14.93 4.59
N VAL A 10 1.29 -13.95 5.26
CA VAL A 10 0.09 -13.32 4.74
C VAL A 10 0.39 -12.61 3.42
N LEU A 11 1.52 -11.93 3.33
CA LEU A 11 1.94 -11.24 2.10
C LEU A 11 2.08 -12.21 0.94
N GLU A 12 2.67 -13.38 1.17
CA GLU A 12 2.84 -14.38 0.12
C GLU A 12 1.49 -14.88 -0.40
N VAL A 13 0.54 -15.17 0.49
CA VAL A 13 -0.79 -15.60 0.09
C VAL A 13 -1.49 -14.52 -0.72
N MET A 14 -1.44 -13.28 -0.28
CA MET A 14 -2.07 -12.17 -0.97
C MET A 14 -1.45 -11.95 -2.35
N LYS A 15 -0.15 -12.13 -2.46
CA LYS A 15 0.57 -12.00 -3.71
C LYS A 15 0.11 -13.07 -4.71
N GLU A 16 -0.03 -14.29 -4.26
CA GLU A 16 -0.53 -15.38 -5.10
C GLU A 16 -1.95 -15.12 -5.60
N LEU A 17 -2.81 -14.62 -4.73
CA LEU A 17 -4.18 -14.26 -5.11
C LEU A 17 -4.20 -13.14 -6.13
N ALA A 18 -3.34 -12.14 -5.97
CA ALA A 18 -3.25 -11.03 -6.91
C ALA A 18 -2.78 -11.53 -8.28
N GLU A 19 -1.81 -12.43 -8.31
CA GLU A 19 -1.28 -12.99 -9.55
C GLU A 19 -2.29 -13.85 -10.28
N SER A 20 -3.26 -14.41 -9.55
CA SER A 20 -4.32 -15.22 -10.17
C SER A 20 -5.36 -14.37 -10.90
N GLY A 21 -5.23 -13.05 -10.88
CA GLY A 21 -6.16 -12.15 -11.56
C GLY A 21 -7.35 -11.71 -10.72
N MET A 22 -7.32 -12.00 -9.43
CA MET A 22 -8.40 -11.61 -8.53
C MET A 22 -8.34 -10.11 -8.25
N THR A 23 -9.49 -9.45 -8.32
CA THR A 23 -9.59 -8.03 -7.93
C THR A 23 -9.78 -7.96 -6.43
N MET A 24 -8.90 -7.23 -5.76
CA MET A 24 -8.93 -7.10 -4.31
C MET A 24 -8.73 -5.66 -3.88
N VAL A 25 -9.42 -5.27 -2.81
CA VAL A 25 -9.17 -4.00 -2.13
C VAL A 25 -8.60 -4.33 -0.77
N VAL A 26 -7.41 -3.82 -0.47
CA VAL A 26 -6.70 -4.11 0.77
C VAL A 26 -6.43 -2.82 1.51
N VAL A 27 -6.83 -2.76 2.78
CA VAL A 27 -6.54 -1.62 3.65
C VAL A 27 -5.40 -2.03 4.56
N THR A 28 -4.32 -1.27 4.53
CA THR A 28 -3.12 -1.65 5.28
C THR A 28 -2.30 -0.44 5.71
N HIS A 29 -1.57 -0.60 6.79
CA HIS A 29 -0.54 0.35 7.23
C HIS A 29 0.84 -0.12 6.82
N GLU A 30 0.94 -1.29 6.20
CA GLU A 30 2.23 -1.86 5.78
C GLU A 30 2.60 -1.34 4.40
N MET A 31 3.51 -0.38 4.35
CA MET A 31 3.88 0.29 3.11
C MET A 31 4.64 -0.63 2.16
N GLY A 32 5.47 -1.51 2.69
CA GLY A 32 6.19 -2.48 1.85
C GLY A 32 5.25 -3.42 1.14
N PHE A 33 4.18 -3.83 1.80
CA PHE A 33 3.13 -4.67 1.22
C PHE A 33 2.43 -3.92 0.09
N ALA A 34 1.98 -2.69 0.37
CA ALA A 34 1.27 -1.89 -0.63
C ALA A 34 2.11 -1.69 -1.88
N ARG A 35 3.41 -1.43 -1.69
CA ARG A 35 4.33 -1.23 -2.80
C ARG A 35 4.50 -2.50 -3.65
N GLU A 36 4.59 -3.64 -3.00
CA GLU A 36 4.92 -4.90 -3.67
C GLU A 36 3.72 -5.53 -4.37
N VAL A 37 2.56 -5.49 -3.74
CA VAL A 37 1.38 -6.21 -4.21
C VAL A 37 0.38 -5.34 -4.95
N GLY A 38 0.30 -4.08 -4.61
CA GLY A 38 -0.68 -3.18 -5.20
C GLY A 38 -0.42 -2.88 -6.66
N THR A 39 -1.47 -2.82 -7.45
CA THR A 39 -1.41 -2.29 -8.82
C THR A 39 -1.82 -0.82 -8.85
N LYS A 40 -2.57 -0.42 -7.83
CA LYS A 40 -2.98 0.95 -7.61
C LYS A 40 -3.02 1.20 -6.12
N VAL A 41 -2.44 2.31 -5.67
CA VAL A 41 -2.39 2.67 -4.26
C VAL A 41 -3.17 3.95 -4.04
N LEU A 42 -3.96 3.96 -2.98
CA LEU A 42 -4.80 5.10 -2.60
C LEU A 42 -4.40 5.56 -1.21
N PHE A 43 -4.22 6.85 -1.04
CA PHE A 43 -3.98 7.43 0.28
C PHE A 43 -5.26 8.10 0.74
N MET A 44 -5.77 7.66 1.89
CA MET A 44 -7.00 8.21 2.46
C MET A 44 -6.69 8.97 3.73
N ASP A 45 -7.32 10.13 3.88
CA ASP A 45 -7.18 10.95 5.07
C ASP A 45 -8.49 11.69 5.30
N GLY A 46 -8.98 11.67 6.54
CA GLY A 46 -10.22 12.33 6.89
C GLY A 46 -11.44 11.83 6.12
N GLY A 47 -11.43 10.55 5.73
CA GLY A 47 -12.54 9.96 4.99
C GLY A 47 -12.54 10.26 3.51
N ASN A 48 -11.51 10.93 3.00
CA ASN A 48 -11.40 11.28 1.59
C ASN A 48 -10.17 10.65 0.96
N ILE A 49 -10.26 10.39 -0.35
CA ILE A 49 -9.10 9.93 -1.11
C ILE A 49 -8.27 11.17 -1.46
N VAL A 50 -7.08 11.24 -0.92
CA VAL A 50 -6.18 12.38 -1.11
C VAL A 50 -5.33 12.22 -2.37
N GLU A 51 -4.85 11.00 -2.60
CA GLU A 51 -4.03 10.72 -3.76
C GLU A 51 -4.19 9.27 -4.20
N GLU A 52 -4.09 9.05 -5.51
CA GLU A 52 -4.22 7.73 -6.12
C GLU A 52 -3.20 7.63 -7.24
N ASN A 53 -2.40 6.56 -7.24
CA ASN A 53 -1.39 6.38 -8.29
C ASN A 53 -0.88 4.94 -8.29
N THR A 54 -0.03 4.64 -9.28
CA THR A 54 0.69 3.37 -9.28
C THR A 54 1.65 3.33 -8.09
N PRO A 55 2.02 2.13 -7.61
CA PRO A 55 2.94 2.05 -6.47
C PRO A 55 4.24 2.80 -6.70
N GLN A 56 4.82 2.70 -7.89
CA GLN A 56 6.06 3.37 -8.19
C GLN A 56 5.95 4.89 -8.02
N GLU A 57 4.95 5.50 -8.64
CA GLU A 57 4.76 6.95 -8.54
C GLU A 57 4.33 7.38 -7.15
N PHE A 58 3.49 6.58 -6.51
CA PHE A 58 2.98 6.89 -5.18
C PHE A 58 4.12 7.03 -4.16
N PHE A 59 5.08 6.11 -4.19
CA PHE A 59 6.15 6.09 -3.20
C PHE A 59 7.38 6.89 -3.59
N THR A 60 7.64 7.07 -4.87
CA THR A 60 8.83 7.80 -5.31
C THR A 60 8.57 9.25 -5.66
N ASN A 61 7.35 9.58 -6.05
CA ASN A 61 6.99 10.93 -6.48
C ASN A 61 5.60 11.34 -6.00
N PRO A 62 5.36 11.30 -4.69
CA PRO A 62 4.05 11.70 -4.16
C PRO A 62 3.80 13.18 -4.45
N LYS A 63 2.59 13.49 -4.89
CA LYS A 63 2.24 14.85 -5.31
C LYS A 63 1.57 15.65 -4.21
N SER A 64 0.78 14.99 -3.37
CA SER A 64 0.09 15.65 -2.27
C SER A 64 1.07 15.98 -1.13
N PRO A 65 1.09 17.22 -0.63
CA PRO A 65 1.91 17.55 0.55
C PRO A 65 1.58 16.69 1.76
N ARG A 66 0.31 16.33 1.93
CA ARG A 66 -0.11 15.48 3.03
C ARG A 66 0.48 14.07 2.92
N LEU A 67 0.50 13.52 1.71
CA LEU A 67 1.10 12.21 1.47
C LEU A 67 2.61 12.27 1.66
N GLN A 68 3.25 13.33 1.20
CA GLN A 68 4.69 13.51 1.38
C GLN A 68 5.04 13.52 2.86
N GLU A 69 4.26 14.21 3.68
CA GLU A 69 4.46 14.26 5.12
C GLU A 69 4.30 12.86 5.73
N PHE A 70 3.24 12.15 5.35
CA PHE A 70 2.98 10.81 5.86
C PHE A 70 4.13 9.86 5.53
N LEU A 71 4.55 9.83 4.27
CA LEU A 71 5.61 8.92 3.84
C LEU A 71 6.94 9.25 4.50
N SER A 72 7.21 10.52 4.78
CA SER A 72 8.45 10.90 5.45
C SER A 72 8.52 10.36 6.87
N LYS A 73 7.38 10.07 7.48
CA LYS A 73 7.33 9.55 8.85
C LYS A 73 7.35 8.03 8.92
N VAL A 74 6.88 7.35 7.89
CA VAL A 74 6.75 5.88 7.91
C VAL A 74 7.81 5.17 7.07
N LEU A 75 8.54 5.89 6.26
CA LEU A 75 9.65 5.36 5.48
C LEU A 75 11.00 5.92 5.97
#